data_a0791eba843260812e233ee0229c93a4
#
_entry.id   a0791eba843260812e233ee0229c93a4
#
_cell.length_a   1.000
_cell.length_b   1.000
_cell.length_c   1.000
_cell.angle_alpha   90.00
_cell.angle_beta   90.00
_cell.angle_gamma   90.00
#
_symmetry.space_group_name_H-M   'P 1'
#
loop_
_entity.id
_entity.type
_entity.pdbx_description
1 polymer ?
#
loop_
_entity_poly.entity_id
_entity_poly.type
_entity_poly.pdbx_seq_one_letter_code
_entity_poly.pdbx_strand_id
1 'polypeptide(L)'
;MTRPTLDLPPVGETILTLESVSKSYGSVRAARDVNLEIPRGSIYGFLGPNGAGKTTTIRIIMKIIMADGGSIRLAGRPLTGATRDSIGYLPEERGLYRKMKCLDQLTYLAELKGVPRAEAKQRSDRWLTRLGLAEWRDRKVDSLSKGMQQKIQFAATFISEPEMVILDEVFSGLDPLNIELLRDMILEEKAKGTTIIFSTHMLAEAEKICDAICLIEGGEIILDGPLEKVRADFPLQSVRVAWEGNPEPPADLPGVLHREKSDSSWRLTLAEGVNPRELLPDLMVFGPLTLFSANRPSLSEIFLEAVARHRRGVPS
;
A
#
# COMPACT_ATOMS: atom_id res chain seq x y z
N MET A 1 8.15 -30.96 -1.54
CA MET A 1 6.72 -30.80 -1.88
C MET A 1 6.64 -29.85 -3.06
N THR A 2 6.05 -30.28 -4.18
CA THR A 2 5.81 -29.41 -5.33
C THR A 2 4.73 -28.38 -4.95
N ARG A 3 4.94 -27.09 -5.29
CA ARG A 3 3.90 -26.08 -5.15
C ARG A 3 2.64 -26.51 -5.89
N PRO A 4 1.45 -26.29 -5.31
CA PRO A 4 0.21 -26.47 -6.06
C PRO A 4 0.22 -25.48 -7.24
N THR A 5 0.06 -25.98 -8.45
CA THR A 5 -0.16 -25.15 -9.62
C THR A 5 -1.54 -24.50 -9.49
N LEU A 6 -1.58 -23.17 -9.35
CA LEU A 6 -2.82 -22.41 -9.39
C LEU A 6 -3.22 -22.23 -10.87
N ASP A 7 -4.49 -22.47 -11.13
CA ASP A 7 -5.11 -22.11 -12.41
C ASP A 7 -5.46 -20.62 -12.30
N LEU A 8 -4.56 -19.78 -12.79
CA LEU A 8 -4.62 -18.34 -12.57
C LEU A 8 -5.56 -17.68 -13.58
N PRO A 9 -6.44 -16.77 -13.15
CA PRO A 9 -7.27 -15.98 -14.07
C PRO A 9 -6.40 -15.07 -14.93
N PRO A 10 -6.88 -14.55 -16.07
CA PRO A 10 -6.24 -13.51 -16.85
C PRO A 10 -5.83 -12.30 -16.00
N VAL A 11 -4.81 -11.55 -16.46
CA VAL A 11 -4.43 -10.29 -15.82
C VAL A 11 -5.61 -9.31 -15.88
N GLY A 12 -5.91 -8.68 -14.75
CA GLY A 12 -7.07 -7.79 -14.60
C GLY A 12 -8.33 -8.47 -14.06
N GLU A 13 -8.44 -9.81 -14.14
CA GLU A 13 -9.51 -10.55 -13.48
C GLU A 13 -9.19 -10.82 -11.99
N THR A 14 -10.21 -11.09 -11.19
CA THR A 14 -10.08 -11.26 -9.74
C THR A 14 -9.25 -12.50 -9.38
N ILE A 15 -8.13 -12.32 -8.66
CA ILE A 15 -7.30 -13.41 -8.15
C ILE A 15 -7.62 -13.75 -6.69
N LEU A 16 -7.97 -12.76 -5.87
CA LEU A 16 -8.31 -12.95 -4.46
C LEU A 16 -9.67 -12.32 -4.18
N THR A 17 -10.57 -13.10 -3.57
CA THR A 17 -11.90 -12.65 -3.14
C THR A 17 -12.05 -12.87 -1.64
N LEU A 18 -12.50 -11.84 -0.92
CA LEU A 18 -12.99 -11.93 0.45
C LEU A 18 -14.50 -11.68 0.43
N GLU A 19 -15.28 -12.55 1.05
CA GLU A 19 -16.73 -12.46 1.14
C GLU A 19 -17.15 -12.46 2.61
N SER A 20 -17.67 -11.36 3.10
CA SER A 20 -18.18 -11.15 4.46
C SER A 20 -17.24 -11.60 5.58
N VAL A 21 -15.93 -11.37 5.38
CA VAL A 21 -14.89 -11.81 6.33
C VAL A 21 -14.96 -10.97 7.61
N SER A 22 -15.13 -11.67 8.73
CA SER A 22 -15.27 -11.01 10.04
C SER A 22 -14.35 -11.63 11.09
N LYS A 23 -13.87 -10.79 12.03
CA LYS A 23 -13.03 -11.21 13.16
C LYS A 23 -13.21 -10.30 14.36
N SER A 24 -13.42 -10.92 15.54
CA SER A 24 -13.51 -10.21 16.80
C SER A 24 -12.51 -10.76 17.83
N TYR A 25 -12.03 -9.90 18.71
CA TYR A 25 -11.21 -10.21 19.86
C TYR A 25 -11.90 -9.62 21.10
N GLY A 26 -12.67 -10.44 21.81
CA GLY A 26 -13.53 -9.95 22.89
C GLY A 26 -14.54 -8.93 22.36
N SER A 27 -14.50 -7.71 22.87
CA SER A 27 -15.38 -6.61 22.43
C SER A 27 -14.90 -5.87 21.18
N VAL A 28 -13.65 -6.11 20.76
CA VAL A 28 -13.07 -5.40 19.61
C VAL A 28 -13.37 -6.18 18.32
N ARG A 29 -14.11 -5.57 17.41
CA ARG A 29 -14.33 -6.08 16.05
C ARG A 29 -13.22 -5.61 15.14
N ALA A 30 -12.21 -6.44 14.91
CA ALA A 30 -11.01 -6.10 14.16
C ALA A 30 -11.18 -6.23 12.62
N ALA A 31 -12.15 -7.02 12.17
CA ALA A 31 -12.64 -7.05 10.79
C ALA A 31 -14.16 -7.21 10.84
N ARG A 32 -14.89 -6.42 10.04
CA ARG A 32 -16.35 -6.36 10.04
C ARG A 32 -16.85 -6.46 8.62
N ASP A 33 -17.40 -7.62 8.27
CA ASP A 33 -18.01 -7.85 6.95
C ASP A 33 -17.13 -7.37 5.79
N VAL A 34 -15.84 -7.74 5.84
CA VAL A 34 -14.87 -7.31 4.84
C VAL A 34 -15.15 -8.04 3.53
N ASN A 35 -15.47 -7.26 2.49
CA ASN A 35 -15.73 -7.72 1.13
C ASN A 35 -14.70 -7.05 0.21
N LEU A 36 -13.91 -7.83 -0.55
CA LEU A 36 -12.86 -7.35 -1.44
C LEU A 36 -12.67 -8.25 -2.64
N GLU A 37 -12.39 -7.63 -3.78
CA GLU A 37 -11.94 -8.30 -4.99
C GLU A 37 -10.64 -7.68 -5.47
N ILE A 38 -9.58 -8.50 -5.52
CA ILE A 38 -8.25 -8.02 -5.91
C ILE A 38 -7.92 -8.51 -7.31
N PRO A 39 -7.70 -7.60 -8.28
CA PRO A 39 -7.35 -7.96 -9.64
C PRO A 39 -5.93 -8.55 -9.74
N ARG A 40 -5.76 -9.58 -10.57
CA ARG A 40 -4.45 -10.15 -10.89
C ARG A 40 -3.53 -9.14 -11.58
N GLY A 41 -2.26 -9.12 -11.19
CA GLY A 41 -1.24 -8.24 -11.77
C GLY A 41 -1.32 -6.79 -11.31
N SER A 42 -2.17 -6.48 -10.30
CA SER A 42 -2.28 -5.16 -9.71
C SER A 42 -1.46 -5.01 -8.43
N ILE A 43 -1.11 -3.76 -8.09
CA ILE A 43 -0.72 -3.36 -6.74
C ILE A 43 -1.98 -2.81 -6.06
N TYR A 44 -2.45 -3.52 -5.05
CA TYR A 44 -3.65 -3.18 -4.29
C TYR A 44 -3.30 -2.68 -2.89
N GLY A 45 -3.62 -1.42 -2.60
CA GLY A 45 -3.28 -0.78 -1.34
C GLY A 45 -4.31 -1.08 -0.23
N PHE A 46 -3.86 -1.68 0.88
CA PHE A 46 -4.61 -1.74 2.13
C PHE A 46 -4.24 -0.54 2.99
N LEU A 47 -5.07 0.48 3.01
CA LEU A 47 -4.78 1.76 3.63
C LEU A 47 -5.59 1.95 4.91
N GLY A 48 -5.03 2.67 5.87
CA GLY A 48 -5.72 2.99 7.12
C GLY A 48 -4.76 3.23 8.28
N PRO A 49 -5.24 3.81 9.38
CA PRO A 49 -4.41 4.07 10.55
C PRO A 49 -4.00 2.78 11.26
N ASN A 50 -3.10 2.92 12.23
CA ASN A 50 -2.75 1.80 13.10
C ASN A 50 -3.99 1.35 13.90
N GLY A 51 -4.19 0.02 13.98
CA GLY A 51 -5.36 -0.56 14.63
C GLY A 51 -6.64 -0.59 13.78
N ALA A 52 -6.62 -0.11 12.53
CA ALA A 52 -7.80 -0.12 11.64
C ALA A 52 -8.29 -1.52 11.22
N GLY A 53 -7.47 -2.58 11.40
CA GLY A 53 -7.81 -3.95 11.01
C GLY A 53 -6.99 -4.51 9.85
N LYS A 54 -6.07 -3.73 9.24
CA LYS A 54 -5.23 -4.15 8.10
C LYS A 54 -4.50 -5.45 8.37
N THR A 55 -3.62 -5.48 9.38
CA THR A 55 -2.83 -6.67 9.76
C THR A 55 -3.70 -7.85 10.17
N THR A 56 -4.86 -7.61 10.81
CA THR A 56 -5.83 -8.67 11.11
C THR A 56 -6.36 -9.31 9.84
N THR A 57 -6.81 -8.53 8.87
CA THR A 57 -7.31 -9.01 7.58
C THR A 57 -6.22 -9.77 6.81
N ILE A 58 -5.00 -9.24 6.77
CA ILE A 58 -3.83 -9.91 6.17
C ILE A 58 -3.54 -11.25 6.85
N ARG A 59 -3.54 -11.29 8.19
CA ARG A 59 -3.30 -12.54 8.94
C ARG A 59 -4.41 -13.59 8.71
N ILE A 60 -5.65 -13.16 8.45
CA ILE A 60 -6.74 -14.06 8.04
C ILE A 60 -6.48 -14.62 6.63
N ILE A 61 -6.11 -13.77 5.67
CA ILE A 61 -5.73 -14.19 4.31
C ILE A 61 -4.57 -15.19 4.40
N MET A 62 -3.56 -14.92 5.23
CA MET A 62 -2.44 -15.83 5.43
C MET A 62 -2.75 -17.05 6.29
N LYS A 63 -4.00 -17.24 6.73
CA LYS A 63 -4.41 -18.33 7.65
C LYS A 63 -3.53 -18.45 8.88
N ILE A 64 -2.96 -17.34 9.34
CA ILE A 64 -2.25 -17.23 10.63
C ILE A 64 -3.28 -17.20 11.76
N ILE A 65 -4.41 -16.54 11.52
CA ILE A 65 -5.59 -16.55 12.38
C ILE A 65 -6.82 -16.98 11.59
N MET A 66 -7.81 -17.54 12.27
CA MET A 66 -9.07 -17.93 11.65
C MET A 66 -10.07 -16.76 11.70
N ALA A 67 -10.79 -16.54 10.61
CA ALA A 67 -11.97 -15.69 10.61
C ALA A 67 -13.07 -16.30 11.48
N ASP A 68 -13.94 -15.46 12.03
CA ASP A 68 -15.14 -15.90 12.75
C ASP A 68 -16.31 -16.16 11.79
N GLY A 69 -16.28 -15.56 10.59
CA GLY A 69 -17.24 -15.75 9.52
C GLY A 69 -16.70 -15.32 8.16
N GLY A 70 -17.44 -15.62 7.12
CA GLY A 70 -17.10 -15.31 5.74
C GLY A 70 -16.25 -16.36 5.04
N SER A 71 -15.88 -16.07 3.80
CA SER A 71 -15.06 -16.95 2.97
C SER A 71 -13.94 -16.19 2.25
N ILE A 72 -12.87 -16.92 1.91
CA ILE A 72 -11.74 -16.40 1.11
C ILE A 72 -11.46 -17.38 -0.01
N ARG A 73 -11.34 -16.87 -1.23
CA ARG A 73 -10.98 -17.64 -2.41
C ARG A 73 -9.72 -17.08 -3.06
N LEU A 74 -8.84 -17.95 -3.48
CA LEU A 74 -7.66 -17.63 -4.29
C LEU A 74 -7.78 -18.31 -5.64
N ALA A 75 -7.73 -17.56 -6.73
CA ALA A 75 -7.98 -18.04 -8.11
C ALA A 75 -9.29 -18.86 -8.19
N GLY A 76 -10.38 -18.34 -7.64
CA GLY A 76 -11.71 -18.96 -7.63
C GLY A 76 -11.86 -20.17 -6.69
N ARG A 77 -10.78 -20.68 -6.07
CA ARG A 77 -10.81 -21.85 -5.16
C ARG A 77 -10.76 -21.42 -3.70
N PRO A 78 -11.39 -22.14 -2.78
CA PRO A 78 -11.27 -21.85 -1.35
C PRO A 78 -9.81 -21.81 -0.91
N LEU A 79 -9.44 -20.79 -0.13
CA LEU A 79 -8.10 -20.64 0.39
C LEU A 79 -7.82 -21.71 1.45
N THR A 80 -6.86 -22.59 1.15
CA THR A 80 -6.38 -23.67 2.03
C THR A 80 -4.97 -23.38 2.52
N GLY A 81 -4.44 -24.21 3.43
CA GLY A 81 -3.02 -24.12 3.81
C GLY A 81 -2.08 -24.34 2.62
N ALA A 82 -2.40 -25.27 1.71
CA ALA A 82 -1.60 -25.54 0.53
C ALA A 82 -1.59 -24.38 -0.47
N THR A 83 -2.75 -23.77 -0.74
CA THR A 83 -2.85 -22.61 -1.65
C THR A 83 -2.24 -21.35 -1.04
N ARG A 84 -2.35 -21.15 0.29
CA ARG A 84 -1.65 -20.07 1.01
C ARG A 84 -0.12 -20.13 0.79
N ASP A 85 0.47 -21.31 0.72
CA ASP A 85 1.92 -21.46 0.57
C ASP A 85 2.46 -20.95 -0.77
N SER A 86 1.57 -20.69 -1.76
CA SER A 86 1.91 -19.99 -3.01
C SER A 86 2.01 -18.47 -2.86
N ILE A 87 1.52 -17.91 -1.74
CA ILE A 87 1.58 -16.48 -1.46
C ILE A 87 2.92 -16.14 -0.81
N GLY A 88 3.61 -15.12 -1.32
CA GLY A 88 4.72 -14.48 -0.63
C GLY A 88 4.18 -13.56 0.47
N TYR A 89 4.77 -13.62 1.67
CA TYR A 89 4.34 -12.74 2.76
C TYR A 89 5.51 -12.10 3.47
N LEU A 90 5.49 -10.79 3.54
CA LEU A 90 6.40 -9.97 4.32
C LEU A 90 5.60 -9.39 5.50
N PRO A 91 5.75 -9.93 6.72
CA PRO A 91 5.10 -9.38 7.91
C PRO A 91 5.81 -8.12 8.39
N GLU A 92 5.09 -7.26 9.13
CA GLU A 92 5.66 -6.10 9.82
C GLU A 92 6.78 -6.49 10.79
N GLU A 93 6.60 -7.62 11.51
CA GLU A 93 7.60 -8.16 12.42
C GLU A 93 8.66 -8.98 11.67
N ARG A 94 9.93 -8.82 12.05
CA ARG A 94 11.04 -9.49 11.35
C ARG A 94 11.18 -10.95 11.77
N GLY A 95 10.81 -11.86 10.88
CA GLY A 95 10.95 -13.31 11.05
C GLY A 95 12.30 -13.87 10.59
N LEU A 96 13.41 -13.14 10.78
CA LEU A 96 14.73 -13.56 10.31
C LEU A 96 15.51 -14.40 11.34
N TYR A 97 16.23 -15.43 10.88
CA TYR A 97 17.13 -16.21 11.69
C TYR A 97 18.44 -15.46 11.94
N ARG A 98 18.51 -14.72 13.03
CA ARG A 98 19.55 -13.71 13.33
C ARG A 98 20.99 -14.26 13.26
N LYS A 99 21.22 -15.53 13.59
CA LYS A 99 22.54 -16.17 13.61
C LYS A 99 22.98 -16.79 12.29
N MET A 100 22.07 -16.86 11.29
CA MET A 100 22.41 -17.34 9.96
C MET A 100 23.12 -16.25 9.16
N LYS A 101 23.98 -16.65 8.20
CA LYS A 101 24.54 -15.76 7.20
C LYS A 101 23.44 -15.32 6.21
N CYS A 102 23.58 -14.14 5.63
CA CYS A 102 22.58 -13.60 4.71
C CYS A 102 22.29 -14.52 3.53
N LEU A 103 23.34 -15.03 2.87
CA LEU A 103 23.19 -15.96 1.75
C LEU A 103 22.52 -17.26 2.17
N ASP A 104 22.96 -17.85 3.29
CA ASP A 104 22.43 -19.13 3.78
C ASP A 104 20.96 -18.98 4.16
N GLN A 105 20.57 -17.86 4.77
CA GLN A 105 19.17 -17.59 5.13
C GLN A 105 18.27 -17.49 3.92
N LEU A 106 18.65 -16.68 2.91
CA LEU A 106 17.86 -16.55 1.69
C LEU A 106 17.76 -17.89 0.96
N THR A 107 18.86 -18.62 0.85
CA THR A 107 18.88 -19.95 0.24
C THR A 107 17.94 -20.91 0.98
N TYR A 108 18.02 -20.95 2.31
CA TYR A 108 17.16 -21.79 3.14
C TYR A 108 15.67 -21.45 2.98
N LEU A 109 15.32 -20.16 3.01
CA LEU A 109 13.94 -19.72 2.83
C LEU A 109 13.38 -20.03 1.43
N ALA A 110 14.23 -19.95 0.39
CA ALA A 110 13.89 -20.39 -0.96
C ALA A 110 13.65 -21.91 -1.05
N GLU A 111 14.54 -22.71 -0.41
CA GLU A 111 14.38 -24.17 -0.35
C GLU A 111 13.08 -24.57 0.37
N LEU A 112 12.72 -23.89 1.46
CA LEU A 112 11.43 -24.10 2.16
C LEU A 112 10.21 -23.84 1.25
N LYS A 113 10.37 -22.97 0.27
CA LYS A 113 9.35 -22.67 -0.74
C LYS A 113 9.45 -23.58 -1.99
N GLY A 114 10.26 -24.64 -1.93
CA GLY A 114 10.39 -25.65 -2.97
C GLY A 114 11.35 -25.31 -4.11
N VAL A 115 12.15 -24.24 -4.00
CA VAL A 115 13.19 -23.92 -4.99
C VAL A 115 14.36 -24.88 -4.82
N PRO A 116 14.86 -25.55 -5.90
CA PRO A 116 16.03 -26.43 -5.80
C PRO A 116 17.26 -25.68 -5.26
N ARG A 117 18.06 -26.33 -4.40
CA ARG A 117 19.17 -25.70 -3.68
C ARG A 117 20.15 -24.93 -4.57
N ALA A 118 20.53 -25.49 -5.71
CA ALA A 118 21.46 -24.83 -6.65
C ALA A 118 20.88 -23.52 -7.19
N GLU A 119 19.60 -23.54 -7.55
CA GLU A 119 18.85 -22.38 -8.03
C GLU A 119 18.58 -21.39 -6.89
N ALA A 120 18.19 -21.87 -5.71
CA ALA A 120 18.01 -21.07 -4.51
C ALA A 120 19.25 -20.22 -4.20
N LYS A 121 20.44 -20.83 -4.28
CA LYS A 121 21.72 -20.14 -4.05
C LYS A 121 21.97 -19.05 -5.11
N GLN A 122 21.71 -19.34 -6.39
CA GLN A 122 21.87 -18.36 -7.46
C GLN A 122 20.89 -17.20 -7.33
N ARG A 123 19.62 -17.50 -7.00
CA ARG A 123 18.60 -16.46 -6.76
C ARG A 123 18.98 -15.60 -5.56
N SER A 124 19.46 -16.21 -4.47
CA SER A 124 19.90 -15.50 -3.27
C SER A 124 21.05 -14.52 -3.55
N ASP A 125 22.03 -14.97 -4.33
CA ASP A 125 23.18 -14.12 -4.70
C ASP A 125 22.75 -12.94 -5.59
N ARG A 126 21.85 -13.19 -6.56
CA ARG A 126 21.25 -12.12 -7.38
C ARG A 126 20.48 -11.11 -6.54
N TRP A 127 19.66 -11.57 -5.58
CA TRP A 127 18.90 -10.69 -4.71
C TRP A 127 19.80 -9.84 -3.81
N LEU A 128 20.85 -10.42 -3.22
CA LEU A 128 21.83 -9.68 -2.44
C LEU A 128 22.50 -8.58 -3.26
N THR A 129 22.87 -8.89 -4.50
CA THR A 129 23.48 -7.92 -5.44
C THR A 129 22.52 -6.79 -5.77
N ARG A 130 21.27 -7.10 -6.15
CA ARG A 130 20.22 -6.12 -6.47
C ARG A 130 19.92 -5.17 -5.31
N LEU A 131 19.99 -5.67 -4.07
CA LEU A 131 19.72 -4.89 -2.87
C LEU A 131 20.93 -4.10 -2.34
N GLY A 132 22.09 -4.19 -3.04
CA GLY A 132 23.34 -3.57 -2.59
C GLY A 132 23.93 -4.24 -1.34
N LEU A 133 23.68 -5.53 -1.15
CA LEU A 133 24.11 -6.32 0.01
C LEU A 133 25.13 -7.43 -0.36
N ALA A 134 25.75 -7.38 -1.53
CA ALA A 134 26.69 -8.42 -2.00
C ALA A 134 27.85 -8.66 -1.02
N GLU A 135 28.42 -7.60 -0.44
CA GLU A 135 29.51 -7.67 0.53
C GLU A 135 29.10 -8.26 1.89
N TRP A 136 27.79 -8.30 2.15
CA TRP A 136 27.22 -8.83 3.40
C TRP A 136 26.81 -10.29 3.32
N ARG A 137 27.01 -10.95 2.16
CA ARG A 137 26.56 -12.31 1.88
C ARG A 137 26.98 -13.34 2.95
N ASP A 138 28.23 -13.23 3.44
CA ASP A 138 28.82 -14.13 4.43
C ASP A 138 28.73 -13.59 5.87
N ARG A 139 28.11 -12.43 6.07
CA ARG A 139 27.85 -11.85 7.39
C ARG A 139 26.54 -12.37 7.98
N LYS A 140 26.51 -12.44 9.32
CA LYS A 140 25.29 -12.83 10.05
C LYS A 140 24.23 -11.74 9.97
N VAL A 141 22.97 -12.13 9.92
CA VAL A 141 21.83 -11.19 9.86
C VAL A 141 21.78 -10.25 11.06
N ASP A 142 22.23 -10.67 12.24
CA ASP A 142 22.27 -9.80 13.43
C ASP A 142 23.30 -8.66 13.34
N SER A 143 24.27 -8.74 12.42
CA SER A 143 25.23 -7.67 12.17
C SER A 143 24.70 -6.57 11.21
N LEU A 144 23.54 -6.77 10.60
CA LEU A 144 22.92 -5.85 9.68
C LEU A 144 22.15 -4.74 10.40
N SER A 145 22.13 -3.54 9.80
CA SER A 145 21.20 -2.49 10.22
C SER A 145 19.74 -2.92 10.05
N LYS A 146 18.82 -2.20 10.69
CA LYS A 146 17.38 -2.47 10.56
C LYS A 146 16.91 -2.40 9.10
N GLY A 147 17.35 -1.40 8.33
CA GLY A 147 17.02 -1.28 6.91
C GLY A 147 17.59 -2.42 6.06
N MET A 148 18.83 -2.85 6.34
CA MET A 148 19.42 -4.00 5.63
C MET A 148 18.68 -5.31 5.95
N GLN A 149 18.24 -5.52 7.19
CA GLN A 149 17.41 -6.66 7.56
C GLN A 149 16.06 -6.65 6.81
N GLN A 150 15.45 -5.47 6.65
CA GLN A 150 14.22 -5.29 5.87
C GLN A 150 14.43 -5.69 4.41
N LYS A 151 15.56 -5.30 3.80
CA LYS A 151 15.93 -5.73 2.45
C LYS A 151 16.08 -7.25 2.33
N ILE A 152 16.69 -7.93 3.31
CA ILE A 152 16.78 -9.40 3.33
C ILE A 152 15.39 -10.03 3.41
N GLN A 153 14.51 -9.49 4.24
CA GLN A 153 13.13 -9.96 4.38
C GLN A 153 12.33 -9.77 3.08
N PHE A 154 12.52 -8.63 2.42
CA PHE A 154 11.94 -8.35 1.11
C PHE A 154 12.41 -9.38 0.06
N ALA A 155 13.73 -9.62 -0.06
CA ALA A 155 14.25 -10.65 -0.95
C ALA A 155 13.66 -12.03 -0.66
N ALA A 156 13.59 -12.42 0.61
CA ALA A 156 13.02 -13.71 1.03
C ALA A 156 11.55 -13.88 0.60
N THR A 157 10.81 -12.78 0.51
CA THR A 157 9.40 -12.80 0.10
C THR A 157 9.23 -13.09 -1.39
N PHE A 158 10.12 -12.54 -2.23
CA PHE A 158 10.06 -12.67 -3.70
C PHE A 158 10.91 -13.79 -4.27
N ILE A 159 11.89 -14.33 -3.51
CA ILE A 159 12.91 -15.26 -4.01
C ILE A 159 12.36 -16.53 -4.68
N SER A 160 11.15 -16.92 -4.26
CA SER A 160 10.45 -18.07 -4.82
C SER A 160 9.57 -17.74 -6.03
N GLU A 161 9.60 -16.49 -6.51
CA GLU A 161 8.77 -16.00 -7.63
C GLU A 161 7.28 -16.33 -7.44
N PRO A 162 6.65 -15.83 -6.37
CA PRO A 162 5.23 -16.09 -6.12
C PRO A 162 4.35 -15.29 -7.08
N GLU A 163 3.18 -15.85 -7.42
CA GLU A 163 2.17 -15.17 -8.25
C GLU A 163 1.48 -14.01 -7.51
N MET A 164 1.47 -14.09 -6.18
CA MET A 164 0.91 -13.09 -5.31
C MET A 164 1.79 -12.85 -4.09
N VAL A 165 1.91 -11.60 -3.69
CA VAL A 165 2.70 -11.16 -2.53
C VAL A 165 1.86 -10.24 -1.65
N ILE A 166 2.01 -10.37 -0.35
CA ILE A 166 1.48 -9.43 0.64
C ILE A 166 2.66 -8.79 1.37
N LEU A 167 2.72 -7.45 1.31
CA LEU A 167 3.73 -6.62 1.95
C LEU A 167 3.08 -5.81 3.08
N ASP A 168 3.33 -6.20 4.33
CA ASP A 168 2.77 -5.51 5.49
C ASP A 168 3.80 -4.50 6.04
N GLU A 169 3.51 -3.19 5.89
CA GLU A 169 4.34 -2.06 6.34
C GLU A 169 5.80 -2.13 5.86
N VAL A 170 6.03 -2.52 4.60
CA VAL A 170 7.37 -2.78 4.03
C VAL A 170 8.32 -1.58 4.08
N PHE A 171 7.81 -0.35 4.06
CA PHE A 171 8.60 0.88 4.10
C PHE A 171 8.85 1.42 5.51
N SER A 172 8.26 0.80 6.53
CA SER A 172 8.37 1.27 7.92
C SER A 172 9.82 1.26 8.41
N GLY A 173 10.29 2.43 8.88
CA GLY A 173 11.64 2.59 9.45
C GLY A 173 12.78 2.55 8.43
N LEU A 174 12.50 2.74 7.15
CA LEU A 174 13.48 2.93 6.09
C LEU A 174 13.74 4.42 5.84
N ASP A 175 14.97 4.73 5.43
CA ASP A 175 15.32 6.04 4.88
C ASP A 175 14.79 6.21 3.44
N PRO A 176 14.69 7.46 2.92
CA PRO A 176 14.12 7.72 1.60
C PRO A 176 14.77 6.96 0.44
N LEU A 177 16.10 6.77 0.45
CA LEU A 177 16.80 6.05 -0.61
C LEU A 177 16.45 4.56 -0.62
N ASN A 178 16.29 3.95 0.56
CA ASN A 178 15.88 2.57 0.68
C ASN A 178 14.39 2.38 0.32
N ILE A 179 13.54 3.37 0.62
CA ILE A 179 12.12 3.36 0.17
C ILE A 179 12.07 3.39 -1.37
N GLU A 180 12.84 4.27 -2.01
CA GLU A 180 12.89 4.39 -3.46
C GLU A 180 13.36 3.07 -4.12
N LEU A 181 14.44 2.48 -3.62
CA LEU A 181 14.94 1.19 -4.10
C LEU A 181 13.87 0.10 -4.02
N LEU A 182 13.22 -0.08 -2.87
CA LEU A 182 12.21 -1.12 -2.70
C LEU A 182 10.94 -0.84 -3.52
N ARG A 183 10.56 0.43 -3.68
CA ARG A 183 9.45 0.84 -4.55
C ARG A 183 9.69 0.43 -6.00
N ASP A 184 10.88 0.74 -6.54
CA ASP A 184 11.22 0.39 -7.90
C ASP A 184 11.21 -1.13 -8.11
N MET A 185 11.74 -1.89 -7.13
CA MET A 185 11.69 -3.34 -7.17
C MET A 185 10.26 -3.90 -7.10
N ILE A 186 9.35 -3.27 -6.34
CA ILE A 186 7.92 -3.63 -6.30
C ILE A 186 7.28 -3.42 -7.69
N LEU A 187 7.56 -2.29 -8.34
CA LEU A 187 7.09 -2.01 -9.70
C LEU A 187 7.64 -2.99 -10.74
N GLU A 188 8.92 -3.36 -10.62
CA GLU A 188 9.52 -4.39 -11.47
C GLU A 188 8.84 -5.76 -11.30
N GLU A 189 8.57 -6.19 -10.07
CA GLU A 189 7.89 -7.47 -9.82
C GLU A 189 6.43 -7.44 -10.33
N LYS A 190 5.73 -6.30 -10.17
CA LYS A 190 4.42 -6.09 -10.80
C LYS A 190 4.50 -6.23 -12.33
N ALA A 191 5.50 -5.61 -12.96
CA ALA A 191 5.69 -5.68 -14.42
C ALA A 191 5.90 -7.11 -14.93
N LYS A 192 6.36 -8.04 -14.07
CA LYS A 192 6.45 -9.48 -14.35
C LYS A 192 5.10 -10.21 -14.18
N GLY A 193 4.05 -9.51 -13.74
CA GLY A 193 2.71 -10.06 -13.55
C GLY A 193 2.39 -10.48 -12.11
N THR A 194 3.29 -10.23 -11.14
CA THR A 194 3.03 -10.51 -9.73
C THR A 194 1.93 -9.60 -9.21
N THR A 195 0.92 -10.17 -8.55
CA THR A 195 -0.11 -9.41 -7.81
C THR A 195 0.43 -9.04 -6.44
N ILE A 196 0.29 -7.78 -6.04
CA ILE A 196 0.87 -7.29 -4.79
C ILE A 196 -0.20 -6.63 -3.93
N ILE A 197 -0.44 -7.13 -2.72
CA ILE A 197 -1.16 -6.42 -1.67
C ILE A 197 -0.13 -5.63 -0.87
N PHE A 198 -0.34 -4.33 -0.78
CA PHE A 198 0.55 -3.39 -0.12
C PHE A 198 -0.16 -2.72 1.05
N SER A 199 0.17 -3.13 2.28
CA SER A 199 -0.39 -2.53 3.49
C SER A 199 0.50 -1.40 3.98
N THR A 200 -0.09 -0.23 4.21
CA THR A 200 0.64 0.92 4.75
C THR A 200 -0.27 1.98 5.36
N HIS A 201 0.31 2.76 6.27
CA HIS A 201 -0.23 4.04 6.72
C HIS A 201 0.42 5.24 6.00
N MET A 202 1.44 5.00 5.16
CA MET A 202 2.17 6.01 4.38
C MET A 202 1.44 6.27 3.05
N LEU A 203 0.37 7.07 3.11
CA LEU A 203 -0.53 7.33 1.97
C LEU A 203 0.20 7.89 0.74
N ALA A 204 1.20 8.75 0.95
CA ALA A 204 2.00 9.31 -0.13
C ALA A 204 2.81 8.27 -0.92
N GLU A 205 3.23 7.16 -0.28
CA GLU A 205 3.90 6.07 -0.99
C GLU A 205 2.90 5.17 -1.70
N ALA A 206 1.73 4.89 -1.08
CA ALA A 206 0.64 4.17 -1.74
C ALA A 206 0.19 4.88 -3.03
N GLU A 207 0.09 6.20 -2.99
CA GLU A 207 -0.31 7.06 -4.11
C GLU A 207 0.60 6.92 -5.33
N LYS A 208 1.88 6.58 -5.12
CA LYS A 208 2.87 6.45 -6.20
C LYS A 208 2.84 5.09 -6.90
N ILE A 209 2.35 4.03 -6.23
CA ILE A 209 2.50 2.66 -6.73
C ILE A 209 1.19 1.89 -6.90
N CYS A 210 0.12 2.22 -6.15
CA CYS A 210 -1.11 1.44 -6.17
C CYS A 210 -1.96 1.71 -7.41
N ASP A 211 -2.49 0.67 -8.00
CA ASP A 211 -3.50 0.73 -9.07
C ASP A 211 -4.91 0.87 -8.50
N ALA A 212 -5.15 0.19 -7.39
CA ALA A 212 -6.40 0.22 -6.65
C ALA A 212 -6.11 0.24 -5.16
N ILE A 213 -7.06 0.71 -4.38
CA ILE A 213 -6.93 0.83 -2.93
C ILE A 213 -8.20 0.42 -2.23
N CYS A 214 -8.08 -0.06 -0.99
CA CYS A 214 -9.15 0.02 -0.01
C CYS A 214 -8.70 0.80 1.22
N LEU A 215 -9.64 1.53 1.79
CA LEU A 215 -9.47 2.27 3.02
C LEU A 215 -10.22 1.57 4.15
N ILE A 216 -9.49 1.16 5.18
CA ILE A 216 -10.03 0.43 6.32
C ILE A 216 -10.02 1.36 7.54
N GLU A 217 -11.16 1.48 8.22
CA GLU A 217 -11.32 2.21 9.48
C GLU A 217 -12.19 1.39 10.43
N GLY A 218 -11.73 1.17 11.66
CA GLY A 218 -12.48 0.43 12.68
C GLY A 218 -12.90 -0.99 12.28
N GLY A 219 -12.14 -1.64 11.40
CA GLY A 219 -12.41 -2.98 10.87
C GLY A 219 -13.34 -3.03 9.65
N GLU A 220 -13.83 -1.89 9.17
CA GLU A 220 -14.72 -1.78 8.02
C GLU A 220 -13.99 -1.17 6.82
N ILE A 221 -14.37 -1.60 5.61
CA ILE A 221 -13.91 -0.95 4.38
C ILE A 221 -14.84 0.23 4.14
N ILE A 222 -14.28 1.44 4.17
CA ILE A 222 -15.02 2.68 3.98
C ILE A 222 -14.87 3.25 2.57
N LEU A 223 -13.91 2.73 1.79
CA LEU A 223 -13.65 3.10 0.42
C LEU A 223 -12.90 1.97 -0.27
N ASP A 224 -13.28 1.64 -1.52
CA ASP A 224 -12.66 0.60 -2.33
C ASP A 224 -12.75 0.95 -3.83
N GLY A 225 -11.69 0.66 -4.57
CA GLY A 225 -11.68 0.71 -6.02
C GLY A 225 -10.37 1.18 -6.65
N PRO A 226 -10.37 1.30 -7.99
CA PRO A 226 -9.25 1.85 -8.75
C PRO A 226 -8.89 3.26 -8.27
N LEU A 227 -7.59 3.54 -8.05
CA LEU A 227 -7.11 4.80 -7.47
C LEU A 227 -7.60 6.03 -8.27
N GLU A 228 -7.59 5.95 -9.60
CA GLU A 228 -8.05 7.04 -10.45
C GLU A 228 -9.56 7.28 -10.33
N LYS A 229 -10.36 6.23 -10.14
CA LYS A 229 -11.80 6.34 -9.89
C LYS A 229 -12.04 6.98 -8.53
N VAL A 230 -11.37 6.47 -7.49
CA VAL A 230 -11.45 7.04 -6.14
C VAL A 230 -11.14 8.53 -6.15
N ARG A 231 -10.08 8.95 -6.86
CA ARG A 231 -9.75 10.38 -7.00
C ARG A 231 -10.80 11.19 -7.77
N ALA A 232 -11.44 10.57 -8.76
CA ALA A 232 -12.48 11.26 -9.55
C ALA A 232 -13.77 11.49 -8.74
N ASP A 233 -14.08 10.57 -7.81
CA ASP A 233 -15.25 10.64 -6.94
C ASP A 233 -15.09 11.70 -5.82
N PHE A 234 -13.86 12.20 -5.61
CA PHE A 234 -13.57 13.31 -4.70
C PHE A 234 -13.24 14.57 -5.51
N PRO A 235 -14.17 15.52 -5.64
CA PRO A 235 -13.98 16.72 -6.45
C PRO A 235 -12.84 17.60 -5.92
N LEU A 236 -12.25 18.38 -6.82
CA LEU A 236 -11.27 19.40 -6.48
C LEU A 236 -11.95 20.45 -5.56
N GLN A 237 -11.72 20.32 -4.26
CA GLN A 237 -12.27 21.24 -3.26
C GLN A 237 -11.27 22.31 -2.81
N SER A 238 -10.04 22.28 -3.33
CA SER A 238 -9.05 23.28 -2.94
C SER A 238 -8.02 23.56 -4.03
N VAL A 239 -7.49 24.77 -4.00
CA VAL A 239 -6.31 25.18 -4.79
C VAL A 239 -5.20 25.67 -3.85
N ARG A 240 -3.96 25.43 -4.22
CA ARG A 240 -2.80 26.03 -3.56
C ARG A 240 -2.31 27.19 -4.40
N VAL A 241 -2.14 28.33 -3.75
CA VAL A 241 -1.71 29.57 -4.39
C VAL A 241 -0.58 30.22 -3.58
N ALA A 242 0.34 30.87 -4.27
CA ALA A 242 1.31 31.77 -3.65
C ALA A 242 1.54 32.97 -4.55
N TRP A 243 1.84 34.11 -3.96
CA TRP A 243 2.19 35.33 -4.63
C TRP A 243 3.59 35.81 -4.22
N GLU A 244 4.17 36.70 -5.00
CA GLU A 244 5.39 37.39 -4.56
C GLU A 244 5.12 38.10 -3.24
N GLY A 245 6.04 37.94 -2.27
CA GLY A 245 5.86 38.50 -0.92
C GLY A 245 4.83 37.74 -0.04
N ASN A 246 4.17 36.71 -0.57
CA ASN A 246 3.18 35.88 0.12
C ASN A 246 2.13 36.67 0.94
N PRO A 247 1.43 37.65 0.34
CA PRO A 247 0.41 38.41 1.02
C PRO A 247 -0.78 37.54 1.43
N GLU A 248 -1.58 38.01 2.38
CA GLU A 248 -2.84 37.35 2.71
C GLU A 248 -3.87 37.57 1.59
N PRO A 249 -4.47 36.47 1.05
CA PRO A 249 -5.49 36.63 0.00
C PRO A 249 -6.75 37.32 0.52
N PRO A 250 -7.52 38.04 -0.36
CA PRO A 250 -8.76 38.69 0.01
C PRO A 250 -9.74 37.72 0.70
N ALA A 251 -10.51 38.25 1.66
CA ALA A 251 -11.51 37.46 2.39
C ALA A 251 -12.71 37.08 1.51
N ASP A 252 -12.99 37.85 0.49
CA ASP A 252 -14.17 37.82 -0.35
C ASP A 252 -13.93 37.27 -1.76
N LEU A 253 -12.92 36.39 -1.90
CA LEU A 253 -12.66 35.72 -3.18
C LEU A 253 -13.91 34.91 -3.61
N PRO A 254 -14.47 35.12 -4.80
CA PRO A 254 -15.66 34.43 -5.27
C PRO A 254 -15.45 32.93 -5.31
N GLY A 255 -16.38 32.15 -4.74
CA GLY A 255 -16.28 30.68 -4.72
C GLY A 255 -15.28 30.09 -3.74
N VAL A 256 -14.61 30.91 -2.92
CA VAL A 256 -13.71 30.43 -1.85
C VAL A 256 -14.45 30.44 -0.52
N LEU A 257 -14.56 29.28 0.12
CA LEU A 257 -15.21 29.10 1.42
C LEU A 257 -14.27 29.30 2.60
N HIS A 258 -13.00 28.91 2.44
CA HIS A 258 -12.02 28.96 3.54
C HIS A 258 -10.61 29.17 2.98
N ARG A 259 -9.78 29.83 3.79
CA ARG A 259 -8.39 30.15 3.47
C ARG A 259 -7.51 29.68 4.63
N GLU A 260 -6.48 28.91 4.32
CA GLU A 260 -5.53 28.41 5.30
C GLU A 260 -4.10 28.67 4.83
N LYS A 261 -3.30 29.26 5.69
CA LYS A 261 -1.87 29.49 5.40
C LYS A 261 -1.11 28.18 5.59
N SER A 262 -0.30 27.83 4.58
CA SER A 262 0.56 26.65 4.58
C SER A 262 1.96 27.04 4.14
N ASP A 263 2.90 27.15 5.06
CA ASP A 263 4.27 27.59 4.84
C ASP A 263 4.36 28.89 4.00
N SER A 264 4.85 28.77 2.75
CA SER A 264 4.98 29.88 1.80
C SER A 264 3.80 29.99 0.82
N SER A 265 2.68 29.35 1.07
CA SER A 265 1.51 29.31 0.19
C SER A 265 0.21 29.39 0.97
N TRP A 266 -0.90 29.56 0.26
CA TRP A 266 -2.24 29.53 0.80
C TRP A 266 -3.01 28.36 0.19
N ARG A 267 -3.80 27.66 1.00
CA ARG A 267 -4.80 26.71 0.55
C ARG A 267 -6.16 27.41 0.57
N LEU A 268 -6.81 27.46 -0.58
CA LEU A 268 -8.15 28.02 -0.74
C LEU A 268 -9.13 26.86 -0.94
N THR A 269 -10.03 26.66 0.00
CA THR A 269 -11.13 25.67 -0.12
C THR A 269 -12.24 26.27 -0.95
N LEU A 270 -12.69 25.55 -1.97
CA LEU A 270 -13.67 26.01 -2.94
C LEU A 270 -15.08 25.54 -2.57
N ALA A 271 -16.07 26.31 -2.98
CA ALA A 271 -17.45 25.88 -2.95
C ALA A 271 -17.70 24.76 -3.98
N GLU A 272 -18.70 23.94 -3.73
CA GLU A 272 -19.08 22.83 -4.62
C GLU A 272 -19.41 23.35 -6.02
N GLY A 273 -18.87 22.69 -7.04
CA GLY A 273 -19.08 23.07 -8.46
C GLY A 273 -18.21 24.22 -8.99
N VAL A 274 -17.39 24.84 -8.15
CA VAL A 274 -16.45 25.89 -8.60
C VAL A 274 -15.29 25.27 -9.36
N ASN A 275 -15.09 25.70 -10.61
CA ASN A 275 -13.91 25.29 -11.37
C ASN A 275 -12.70 26.13 -10.92
N PRO A 276 -11.63 25.45 -10.41
CA PRO A 276 -10.43 26.15 -9.94
C PRO A 276 -9.81 27.12 -10.95
N ARG A 277 -9.91 26.81 -12.24
CA ARG A 277 -9.35 27.66 -13.31
C ARG A 277 -10.04 28.97 -13.47
N GLU A 278 -11.32 29.06 -13.08
CA GLU A 278 -12.12 30.31 -13.15
C GLU A 278 -11.68 31.33 -12.11
N LEU A 279 -10.98 30.90 -11.05
CA LEU A 279 -10.41 31.80 -10.05
C LEU A 279 -9.12 32.50 -10.52
N LEU A 280 -8.45 31.99 -11.56
CA LEU A 280 -7.15 32.52 -12.00
C LEU A 280 -7.19 34.02 -12.29
N PRO A 281 -8.16 34.56 -13.00
CA PRO A 281 -8.23 36.01 -13.26
C PRO A 281 -8.25 36.82 -11.95
N ASP A 282 -9.10 36.48 -11.00
CA ASP A 282 -9.22 37.15 -9.70
C ASP A 282 -7.94 37.09 -8.88
N LEU A 283 -7.31 35.92 -8.87
CA LEU A 283 -6.03 35.70 -8.17
C LEU A 283 -4.88 36.48 -8.80
N MET A 284 -4.88 36.65 -10.12
CA MET A 284 -3.85 37.42 -10.84
C MET A 284 -4.02 38.95 -10.66
N VAL A 285 -5.25 39.42 -10.47
CA VAL A 285 -5.51 40.84 -10.15
C VAL A 285 -4.92 41.20 -8.78
N PHE A 286 -4.92 40.26 -7.85
CA PHE A 286 -4.41 40.49 -6.50
C PHE A 286 -2.88 40.62 -6.45
N GLY A 287 -2.14 40.01 -7.38
CA GLY A 287 -0.69 40.14 -7.48
C GLY A 287 -0.04 39.05 -8.36
N PRO A 288 1.28 39.18 -8.59
CA PRO A 288 2.03 38.20 -9.36
C PRO A 288 2.00 36.82 -8.67
N LEU A 289 1.37 35.83 -9.32
CA LEU A 289 1.35 34.44 -8.82
C LEU A 289 2.69 33.75 -9.02
N THR A 290 3.26 33.19 -7.95
CA THR A 290 4.43 32.32 -7.97
C THR A 290 4.06 30.85 -7.95
N LEU A 291 2.84 30.52 -7.49
CA LEU A 291 2.28 29.18 -7.47
C LEU A 291 0.78 29.23 -7.73
N PHE A 292 0.30 28.41 -8.64
CA PHE A 292 -1.09 28.00 -8.75
C PHE A 292 -1.14 26.51 -9.01
N SER A 293 -1.72 25.77 -8.10
CA SER A 293 -1.84 24.32 -8.19
C SER A 293 -3.28 23.90 -7.88
N ALA A 294 -3.98 23.48 -8.92
CA ALA A 294 -5.32 22.89 -8.85
C ALA A 294 -5.19 21.39 -9.09
N ASN A 295 -4.52 20.71 -8.17
CA ASN A 295 -4.30 19.28 -8.26
C ASN A 295 -5.51 18.53 -7.71
N ARG A 296 -5.73 17.32 -8.25
CA ARG A 296 -6.66 16.36 -7.64
C ARG A 296 -6.28 16.14 -6.18
N PRO A 297 -7.25 15.86 -5.29
CA PRO A 297 -6.95 15.64 -3.89
C PRO A 297 -5.95 14.49 -3.72
N SER A 298 -5.01 14.66 -2.81
CA SER A 298 -4.08 13.60 -2.39
C SER A 298 -4.85 12.48 -1.68
N LEU A 299 -4.28 11.29 -1.65
CA LEU A 299 -4.85 10.19 -0.85
C LEU A 299 -5.04 10.57 0.63
N SER A 300 -4.19 11.45 1.17
CA SER A 300 -4.33 11.94 2.53
C SER A 300 -5.58 12.79 2.72
N GLU A 301 -5.91 13.67 1.77
CA GLU A 301 -7.12 14.48 1.80
C GLU A 301 -8.37 13.62 1.62
N ILE A 302 -8.33 12.67 0.67
CA ILE A 302 -9.41 11.69 0.45
C ILE A 302 -9.64 10.87 1.72
N PHE A 303 -8.56 10.40 2.37
CA PHE A 303 -8.63 9.67 3.62
C PHE A 303 -9.38 10.44 4.71
N LEU A 304 -8.97 11.68 4.96
CA LEU A 304 -9.59 12.52 5.99
C LEU A 304 -11.09 12.75 5.72
N GLU A 305 -11.43 13.02 4.48
CA GLU A 305 -12.81 13.22 4.07
C GLU A 305 -13.65 11.93 4.17
N ALA A 306 -13.13 10.79 3.69
CA ALA A 306 -13.82 9.50 3.77
C ALA A 306 -14.08 9.10 5.23
N VAL A 307 -13.10 9.24 6.11
CA VAL A 307 -13.26 8.98 7.55
C VAL A 307 -14.29 9.93 8.17
N ALA A 308 -14.26 11.22 7.81
CA ALA A 308 -15.22 12.19 8.32
C ALA A 308 -16.66 11.88 7.87
N ARG A 309 -16.87 11.45 6.62
CA ARG A 309 -18.18 10.98 6.10
C ARG A 309 -18.64 9.74 6.84
N HIS A 310 -17.80 8.75 6.97
CA HIS A 310 -18.10 7.50 7.67
C HIS A 310 -18.55 7.73 9.12
N ARG A 311 -17.81 8.57 9.88
CA ARG A 311 -18.16 8.92 11.28
C ARG A 311 -19.46 9.70 11.40
N ARG A 312 -19.88 10.45 10.37
CA ARG A 312 -21.16 11.16 10.30
C ARG A 312 -22.32 10.27 9.82
N GLY A 313 -22.05 9.00 9.46
CA GLY A 313 -23.06 8.07 8.95
C GLY A 313 -23.55 8.40 7.53
N VAL A 314 -22.78 9.17 6.76
CA VAL A 314 -23.07 9.47 5.35
C VAL A 314 -22.49 8.33 4.50
N PRO A 315 -23.29 7.65 3.66
CA PRO A 315 -22.80 6.62 2.73
C PRO A 315 -21.69 7.18 1.84
N SER A 316 -20.65 6.39 1.62
CA SER A 316 -19.53 6.70 0.71
C SER A 316 -19.94 6.61 -0.76
#